data_642252834b1b3c91285349c7f13d8ea8
#
_entry.id   642252834b1b3c91285349c7f13d8ea8
#
_cell.length_a   1.000
_cell.length_b   1.000
_cell.length_c   1.000
_cell.angle_alpha   90.00
_cell.angle_beta   90.00
_cell.angle_gamma   90.00
#
_symmetry.space_group_name_H-M   'P 1'
#
loop_
_entity.id
_entity.type
_entity.pdbx_description
1 polymer ?
#
loop_
_entity_poly.entity_id
_entity_poly.type
_entity_poly.pdbx_seq_one_letter_code
_entity_poly.pdbx_strand_id
1 'polypeptide(L)'
;MLTMHSLSRQAMGTMLLALCAAMTPVSAAYPERPVTLVVTYPPGGTADLVARMLAPEVSKELGQNVVVENRGGAGGMIGGASVAKAAPDGYTIMLDAANHAQNPAVQPKMLFDTLKDFAPITLIQRVPNVLVVRPDNPLTTVAEVITAGKKKEPLLYYASSGPGGAQHLAGVLFNALAGTHLEAVHYKGGSLALTDVMSGQVTMMFSTVGTSLPHVRAGKLRVIAVGSDKRTAVYPDAPTIAEAGVPGYASYEWNGVYAPAATPPEIIARLNQAFVSALKQPAVIARIGEFNGEIIASTPQELDTFRRAEIEKWQRVAKEFNLQLSQ
;
A
#
# COMPACT_ATOMS: atom_id res chain seq x y z
N MET A 1 -81.53 11.14 15.92
CA MET A 1 -80.86 11.05 14.59
C MET A 1 -79.45 11.73 14.64
N LEU A 2 -78.58 11.39 15.58
CA LEU A 2 -77.33 12.10 15.83
C LEU A 2 -76.23 11.17 16.41
N THR A 3 -76.02 9.95 15.84
CA THR A 3 -74.96 9.02 16.34
C THR A 3 -74.19 8.25 15.25
N MET A 4 -74.50 8.43 13.96
CA MET A 4 -73.83 7.68 12.89
C MET A 4 -72.65 8.37 12.19
N HIS A 5 -72.45 9.68 12.45
CA HIS A 5 -71.40 10.44 11.75
C HIS A 5 -70.04 10.51 12.48
N SER A 6 -69.99 10.14 13.78
CA SER A 6 -68.76 10.20 14.56
C SER A 6 -67.86 8.97 14.39
N LEU A 7 -68.42 7.80 14.13
CA LEU A 7 -67.66 6.54 13.95
C LEU A 7 -66.88 6.45 12.62
N SER A 8 -67.37 7.10 11.55
CA SER A 8 -66.71 7.09 10.25
C SER A 8 -65.46 7.96 10.21
N ARG A 9 -65.42 9.04 10.98
CA ARG A 9 -64.27 9.97 11.05
C ARG A 9 -63.10 9.36 11.87
N GLN A 10 -63.36 8.63 12.91
CA GLN A 10 -62.31 7.93 13.70
C GLN A 10 -61.71 6.76 12.95
N ALA A 11 -62.46 5.98 12.19
CA ALA A 11 -61.93 4.88 11.38
C ALA A 11 -61.04 5.36 10.23
N MET A 12 -61.39 6.51 9.61
CA MET A 12 -60.59 7.08 8.50
C MET A 12 -59.31 7.72 9.00
N GLY A 13 -59.29 8.30 10.23
CA GLY A 13 -58.09 8.85 10.85
C GLY A 13 -57.08 7.77 11.25
N THR A 14 -57.54 6.60 11.76
CA THR A 14 -56.70 5.48 12.15
C THR A 14 -56.11 4.75 10.93
N MET A 15 -56.80 4.71 9.82
CA MET A 15 -56.33 4.10 8.58
C MET A 15 -55.26 4.95 7.88
N LEU A 16 -55.35 6.30 7.98
CA LEU A 16 -54.30 7.20 7.45
C LEU A 16 -52.99 7.16 8.29
N LEU A 17 -53.07 7.02 9.61
CA LEU A 17 -51.89 6.89 10.48
C LEU A 17 -51.21 5.53 10.28
N ALA A 18 -51.93 4.44 9.99
CA ALA A 18 -51.35 3.12 9.72
C ALA A 18 -50.59 3.06 8.37
N LEU A 19 -50.98 3.90 7.39
CA LEU A 19 -50.31 3.93 6.07
C LEU A 19 -49.00 4.73 6.09
N CYS A 20 -48.82 5.67 7.03
CA CYS A 20 -47.56 6.37 7.21
C CYS A 20 -46.49 5.57 7.96
N ALA A 21 -46.86 4.53 8.70
CA ALA A 21 -45.89 3.71 9.48
C ALA A 21 -45.19 2.61 8.64
N ALA A 22 -45.59 2.41 7.38
CA ALA A 22 -45.04 1.36 6.51
C ALA A 22 -43.99 1.87 5.49
N MET A 23 -43.58 3.13 5.55
CA MET A 23 -42.40 3.59 4.79
C MET A 23 -41.14 3.16 5.53
N THR A 24 -40.75 1.89 5.37
CA THR A 24 -39.35 1.49 5.61
C THR A 24 -38.47 2.40 4.75
N PRO A 25 -37.47 3.10 5.31
CA PRO A 25 -36.53 3.83 4.48
C PRO A 25 -35.91 2.82 3.53
N VAL A 26 -36.17 2.97 2.23
CA VAL A 26 -35.38 2.30 1.21
C VAL A 26 -33.99 2.85 1.42
N SER A 27 -33.13 2.09 2.06
CA SER A 27 -31.71 2.41 2.15
C SER A 27 -31.24 2.55 0.70
N ALA A 28 -30.96 3.77 0.30
CA ALA A 28 -30.45 4.05 -1.03
C ALA A 28 -29.26 3.12 -1.29
N ALA A 29 -29.28 2.43 -2.42
CA ALA A 29 -28.27 1.41 -2.73
C ALA A 29 -26.91 2.10 -2.95
N TYR A 30 -25.98 1.95 -1.98
CA TYR A 30 -24.61 2.45 -2.13
C TYR A 30 -23.87 1.71 -3.25
N PRO A 31 -23.14 2.43 -4.15
CA PRO A 31 -23.04 3.89 -4.29
C PRO A 31 -24.05 4.45 -5.31
N GLU A 32 -24.56 5.68 -5.07
CA GLU A 32 -25.43 6.43 -5.99
C GLU A 32 -24.72 7.53 -6.80
N ARG A 33 -23.46 7.84 -6.44
CA ARG A 33 -22.61 8.86 -7.05
C ARG A 33 -21.17 8.36 -7.14
N PRO A 34 -20.30 9.04 -7.92
CA PRO A 34 -18.90 8.63 -8.04
C PRO A 34 -18.18 8.52 -6.71
N VAL A 35 -17.31 7.51 -6.61
CA VAL A 35 -16.43 7.27 -5.47
C VAL A 35 -15.05 7.83 -5.79
N THR A 36 -14.49 8.64 -4.90
CA THR A 36 -13.13 9.17 -5.02
C THR A 36 -12.14 8.22 -4.37
N LEU A 37 -11.19 7.69 -5.16
CA LEU A 37 -10.06 6.90 -4.68
C LEU A 37 -8.82 7.80 -4.57
N VAL A 38 -8.53 8.25 -3.35
CA VAL A 38 -7.37 9.08 -3.05
C VAL A 38 -6.12 8.18 -3.04
N VAL A 39 -5.18 8.45 -3.93
CA VAL A 39 -3.84 7.85 -3.93
C VAL A 39 -2.91 8.77 -3.18
N THR A 40 -2.27 8.27 -2.12
CA THR A 40 -1.43 9.05 -1.19
C THR A 40 -0.03 9.39 -1.74
N TYR A 41 0.20 9.13 -3.04
CA TYR A 41 1.47 9.33 -3.74
C TYR A 41 1.27 10.13 -5.04
N PRO A 42 2.38 10.73 -5.55
CA PRO A 42 2.35 11.42 -6.84
C PRO A 42 1.96 10.50 -8.00
N PRO A 43 1.44 11.07 -9.09
CA PRO A 43 1.14 10.30 -10.32
C PRO A 43 2.38 9.59 -10.88
N GLY A 44 2.15 8.42 -11.51
CA GLY A 44 3.18 7.61 -12.19
C GLY A 44 3.97 6.67 -11.29
N GLY A 45 3.73 6.66 -9.97
CA GLY A 45 4.27 5.66 -9.05
C GLY A 45 3.44 4.37 -9.04
N THR A 46 3.96 3.30 -8.40
CA THR A 46 3.29 1.99 -8.33
C THR A 46 1.86 2.09 -7.79
N ALA A 47 1.64 2.86 -6.72
CA ALA A 47 0.31 3.05 -6.14
C ALA A 47 -0.69 3.70 -7.13
N ASP A 48 -0.24 4.69 -7.91
CA ASP A 48 -1.06 5.35 -8.92
C ASP A 48 -1.39 4.40 -10.09
N LEU A 49 -0.40 3.64 -10.55
CA LEU A 49 -0.60 2.63 -11.60
C LEU A 49 -1.60 1.56 -11.17
N VAL A 50 -1.50 1.07 -9.94
CA VAL A 50 -2.43 0.09 -9.36
C VAL A 50 -3.84 0.68 -9.25
N ALA A 51 -3.97 1.91 -8.75
CA ALA A 51 -5.27 2.58 -8.63
C ALA A 51 -5.94 2.77 -10.00
N ARG A 52 -5.21 3.26 -11.00
CA ARG A 52 -5.75 3.48 -12.37
C ARG A 52 -6.06 2.20 -13.10
N MET A 53 -5.34 1.11 -12.83
CA MET A 53 -5.64 -0.21 -13.36
C MET A 53 -6.93 -0.77 -12.75
N LEU A 54 -7.16 -0.59 -11.44
CA LEU A 54 -8.32 -1.13 -10.75
C LEU A 54 -9.58 -0.29 -10.91
N ALA A 55 -9.46 1.04 -11.00
CA ALA A 55 -10.60 1.95 -11.00
C ALA A 55 -11.67 1.62 -12.07
N PRO A 56 -11.35 1.28 -13.34
CA PRO A 56 -12.35 0.91 -14.33
C PRO A 56 -13.11 -0.38 -13.96
N GLU A 57 -12.40 -1.38 -13.44
CA GLU A 57 -13.01 -2.67 -13.09
C GLU A 57 -13.86 -2.55 -11.81
N VAL A 58 -13.38 -1.79 -10.80
CA VAL A 58 -14.16 -1.48 -9.60
C VAL A 58 -15.39 -0.64 -9.95
N SER A 59 -15.27 0.28 -10.92
CA SER A 59 -16.42 1.08 -11.41
C SER A 59 -17.52 0.20 -12.00
N LYS A 60 -17.16 -0.82 -12.80
CA LYS A 60 -18.12 -1.80 -13.35
C LYS A 60 -18.85 -2.56 -12.23
N GLU A 61 -18.11 -3.02 -11.23
CA GLU A 61 -18.65 -3.75 -10.10
C GLU A 61 -19.58 -2.90 -9.23
N LEU A 62 -19.22 -1.63 -9.00
CA LEU A 62 -20.02 -0.71 -8.19
C LEU A 62 -21.24 -0.15 -8.94
N GLY A 63 -21.20 -0.11 -10.28
CA GLY A 63 -22.19 0.59 -11.10
C GLY A 63 -22.06 2.10 -11.07
N GLN A 64 -20.95 2.63 -10.51
CA GLN A 64 -20.64 4.05 -10.40
C GLN A 64 -19.16 4.29 -10.66
N ASN A 65 -18.80 5.46 -11.17
CA ASN A 65 -17.43 5.79 -11.49
C ASN A 65 -16.54 5.83 -10.23
N VAL A 66 -15.35 5.24 -10.32
CA VAL A 66 -14.25 5.41 -9.35
C VAL A 66 -13.25 6.39 -9.95
N VAL A 67 -13.12 7.56 -9.32
CA VAL A 67 -12.24 8.65 -9.78
C VAL A 67 -10.95 8.63 -8.95
N VAL A 68 -9.81 8.45 -9.63
CA VAL A 68 -8.49 8.46 -8.98
C VAL A 68 -8.00 9.88 -8.80
N GLU A 69 -7.69 10.25 -7.55
CA GLU A 69 -7.14 11.55 -7.18
C GLU A 69 -5.81 11.39 -6.43
N ASN A 70 -4.74 11.99 -6.93
CA ASN A 70 -3.43 11.92 -6.27
C ASN A 70 -3.29 13.06 -5.25
N ARG A 71 -3.05 12.70 -3.97
CA ARG A 71 -2.74 13.63 -2.87
C ARG A 71 -1.47 13.19 -2.17
N GLY A 72 -0.33 13.36 -2.85
CA GLY A 72 0.98 12.94 -2.35
C GLY A 72 1.56 13.91 -1.33
N GLY A 73 2.60 13.44 -0.63
CA GLY A 73 3.44 14.24 0.27
C GLY A 73 3.62 13.62 1.65
N ALA A 74 4.77 13.93 2.27
CA ALA A 74 5.16 13.47 3.60
C ALA A 74 4.97 11.94 3.81
N GLY A 75 5.42 11.12 2.85
CA GLY A 75 5.29 9.66 2.94
C GLY A 75 3.84 9.16 2.96
N GLY A 76 2.92 9.83 2.27
CA GLY A 76 1.49 9.48 2.24
C GLY A 76 0.64 10.17 3.31
N MET A 77 1.26 10.83 4.29
CA MET A 77 0.53 11.42 5.42
C MET A 77 -0.44 12.54 5.01
N ILE A 78 -0.13 13.32 3.97
CA ILE A 78 -1.04 14.41 3.51
C ILE A 78 -2.34 13.83 2.97
N GLY A 79 -2.23 12.87 2.05
CA GLY A 79 -3.40 12.17 1.51
C GLY A 79 -4.17 11.42 2.58
N GLY A 80 -3.47 10.67 3.45
CA GLY A 80 -4.07 9.95 4.57
C GLY A 80 -4.87 10.87 5.51
N ALA A 81 -4.29 12.00 5.92
CA ALA A 81 -4.98 12.97 6.78
C ALA A 81 -6.23 13.57 6.12
N SER A 82 -6.25 13.72 4.80
CA SER A 82 -7.44 14.19 4.07
C SER A 82 -8.57 13.17 4.10
N VAL A 83 -8.25 11.87 3.99
CA VAL A 83 -9.25 10.79 4.03
C VAL A 83 -9.71 10.52 5.46
N ALA A 84 -8.80 10.54 6.45
CA ALA A 84 -9.18 10.40 7.86
C ALA A 84 -10.25 11.40 8.31
N LYS A 85 -10.28 12.60 7.70
CA LYS A 85 -11.24 13.67 7.98
C LYS A 85 -12.45 13.70 7.05
N ALA A 86 -12.51 12.80 6.06
CA ALA A 86 -13.62 12.75 5.13
C ALA A 86 -14.89 12.17 5.79
N ALA A 87 -16.04 12.41 5.18
CA ALA A 87 -17.29 11.80 5.63
C ALA A 87 -17.19 10.27 5.56
N PRO A 88 -17.65 9.55 6.60
CA PRO A 88 -17.57 8.08 6.65
C PRO A 88 -18.73 7.42 5.88
N ASP A 89 -18.98 7.88 4.65
CA ASP A 89 -20.08 7.47 3.77
C ASP A 89 -19.62 6.58 2.60
N GLY A 90 -18.31 6.24 2.56
CA GLY A 90 -17.72 5.39 1.53
C GLY A 90 -17.42 6.08 0.21
N TYR A 91 -17.74 7.37 0.03
CA TYR A 91 -17.49 8.08 -1.22
C TYR A 91 -16.09 8.70 -1.33
N THR A 92 -15.32 8.69 -0.24
CA THR A 92 -13.90 9.05 -0.24
C THR A 92 -13.16 7.91 0.45
N ILE A 93 -12.39 7.17 -0.34
CA ILE A 93 -11.56 6.04 0.12
C ILE A 93 -10.10 6.30 -0.25
N MET A 94 -9.18 5.56 0.34
CA MET A 94 -7.75 5.74 0.16
C MET A 94 -7.10 4.47 -0.38
N LEU A 95 -6.19 4.60 -1.34
CA LEU A 95 -5.19 3.61 -1.64
C LEU A 95 -3.84 4.10 -1.10
N ASP A 96 -3.30 3.35 -0.16
CA ASP A 96 -2.00 3.63 0.45
C ASP A 96 -1.02 2.48 0.23
N ALA A 97 0.24 2.70 0.55
CA ALA A 97 1.32 1.73 0.41
C ALA A 97 1.94 1.38 1.78
N ALA A 98 3.07 0.69 1.77
CA ALA A 98 3.76 0.20 2.96
C ALA A 98 4.01 1.27 4.03
N ASN A 99 4.13 2.54 3.64
CA ASN A 99 4.28 3.66 4.57
C ASN A 99 3.11 3.78 5.55
N HIS A 100 1.92 3.29 5.21
CA HIS A 100 0.78 3.27 6.11
C HIS A 100 1.10 2.57 7.45
N ALA A 101 1.86 1.48 7.41
CA ALA A 101 2.29 0.75 8.60
C ALA A 101 3.68 1.16 9.10
N GLN A 102 4.50 1.78 8.27
CA GLN A 102 5.88 2.16 8.59
C GLN A 102 5.95 3.51 9.32
N ASN A 103 5.16 4.48 8.86
CA ASN A 103 5.17 5.84 9.41
C ASN A 103 4.98 5.90 10.94
N PRO A 104 4.08 5.13 11.56
CA PRO A 104 3.92 5.15 13.02
C PRO A 104 5.19 4.81 13.82
N ALA A 105 6.13 4.10 13.20
CA ALA A 105 7.38 3.70 13.82
C ALA A 105 8.53 4.70 13.61
N VAL A 106 8.53 5.42 12.49
CA VAL A 106 9.70 6.21 12.04
C VAL A 106 9.43 7.70 11.96
N GLN A 107 8.17 8.13 11.89
CA GLN A 107 7.82 9.56 11.84
C GLN A 107 7.70 10.15 13.24
N PRO A 108 8.36 11.28 13.51
CA PRO A 108 8.31 11.91 14.83
C PRO A 108 6.92 12.48 15.16
N LYS A 109 6.13 12.79 14.12
CA LYS A 109 4.77 13.35 14.27
C LYS A 109 3.85 12.79 13.19
N MET A 110 2.87 12.01 13.61
CA MET A 110 1.80 11.53 12.74
C MET A 110 0.69 12.58 12.60
N LEU A 111 0.06 12.63 11.42
CA LEU A 111 -1.09 13.50 11.14
C LEU A 111 -2.45 12.80 11.39
N PHE A 112 -2.42 11.50 11.66
CA PHE A 112 -3.56 10.64 11.96
C PHE A 112 -3.11 9.40 12.74
N ASP A 113 -4.04 8.70 13.37
CA ASP A 113 -3.81 7.38 13.97
C ASP A 113 -4.13 6.30 12.94
N THR A 114 -3.12 5.58 12.48
CA THR A 114 -3.26 4.56 11.42
C THR A 114 -4.28 3.49 11.77
N LEU A 115 -4.42 3.12 13.04
CA LEU A 115 -5.33 2.04 13.46
C LEU A 115 -6.73 2.54 13.82
N LYS A 116 -6.88 3.80 14.29
CA LYS A 116 -8.15 4.33 14.77
C LYS A 116 -8.91 5.14 13.73
N ASP A 117 -8.20 5.80 12.79
CA ASP A 117 -8.83 6.73 11.85
C ASP A 117 -9.24 6.05 10.53
N PHE A 118 -8.91 4.76 10.35
CA PHE A 118 -9.20 4.04 9.11
C PHE A 118 -9.82 2.66 9.32
N ALA A 119 -10.88 2.39 8.57
CA ALA A 119 -11.43 1.06 8.35
C ALA A 119 -10.72 0.38 7.17
N PRO A 120 -10.17 -0.84 7.32
CA PRO A 120 -9.54 -1.57 6.22
C PRO A 120 -10.59 -2.09 5.24
N ILE A 121 -10.28 -2.07 3.93
CA ILE A 121 -11.13 -2.63 2.87
C ILE A 121 -10.49 -3.90 2.31
N THR A 122 -9.30 -3.80 1.72
CA THR A 122 -8.57 -4.95 1.16
C THR A 122 -7.08 -4.68 0.99
N LEU A 123 -6.25 -5.69 1.20
CA LEU A 123 -4.87 -5.73 0.74
C LEU A 123 -4.88 -6.20 -0.72
N ILE A 124 -4.44 -5.32 -1.63
CA ILE A 124 -4.48 -5.57 -3.07
C ILE A 124 -3.40 -6.56 -3.46
N GLN A 125 -2.15 -6.19 -3.20
CA GLN A 125 -0.97 -6.94 -3.63
C GLN A 125 0.22 -6.72 -2.70
N ARG A 126 1.20 -7.63 -2.80
CA ARG A 126 2.57 -7.46 -2.30
C ARG A 126 3.54 -7.59 -3.47
N VAL A 127 4.55 -6.72 -3.49
CA VAL A 127 5.63 -6.77 -4.49
C VAL A 127 6.95 -6.85 -3.74
N PRO A 128 7.77 -7.90 -3.93
CA PRO A 128 9.03 -8.00 -3.24
C PRO A 128 10.01 -6.92 -3.71
N ASN A 129 10.83 -6.42 -2.80
CA ASN A 129 12.01 -5.67 -3.17
C ASN A 129 13.10 -6.62 -3.68
N VAL A 130 14.00 -6.10 -4.47
CA VAL A 130 15.20 -6.80 -4.98
C VAL A 130 16.42 -5.94 -4.76
N LEU A 131 17.51 -6.53 -4.35
CA LEU A 131 18.80 -5.85 -4.27
C LEU A 131 19.47 -5.90 -5.64
N VAL A 132 19.61 -4.72 -6.24
CA VAL A 132 20.20 -4.57 -7.59
C VAL A 132 21.44 -3.72 -7.58
N VAL A 133 22.36 -4.04 -8.48
CA VAL A 133 23.60 -3.31 -8.75
C VAL A 133 23.83 -3.19 -10.25
N ARG A 134 24.78 -2.36 -10.66
CA ARG A 134 25.30 -2.34 -12.04
C ARG A 134 26.01 -3.68 -12.35
N PRO A 135 25.97 -4.21 -13.58
CA PRO A 135 26.49 -5.54 -13.93
C PRO A 135 27.98 -5.74 -13.64
N ASP A 136 28.78 -4.69 -13.79
CA ASP A 136 30.22 -4.68 -13.53
C ASP A 136 30.61 -4.32 -12.08
N ASN A 137 29.62 -4.15 -11.20
CA ASN A 137 29.87 -3.91 -9.77
C ASN A 137 30.60 -5.14 -9.16
N PRO A 138 31.68 -4.92 -8.37
CA PRO A 138 32.43 -6.01 -7.74
C PRO A 138 31.62 -6.76 -6.67
N LEU A 139 30.57 -6.13 -6.10
CA LEU A 139 29.68 -6.77 -5.14
C LEU A 139 28.67 -7.65 -5.90
N THR A 140 28.82 -8.95 -5.80
CA THR A 140 28.03 -9.95 -6.55
C THR A 140 27.13 -10.79 -5.67
N THR A 141 27.36 -10.74 -4.35
CA THR A 141 26.64 -11.51 -3.35
C THR A 141 26.22 -10.67 -2.16
N VAL A 142 25.21 -11.12 -1.42
CA VAL A 142 24.80 -10.48 -0.15
C VAL A 142 25.93 -10.51 0.88
N ALA A 143 26.72 -11.59 0.93
CA ALA A 143 27.86 -11.72 1.85
C ALA A 143 28.94 -10.65 1.59
N GLU A 144 29.21 -10.33 0.32
CA GLU A 144 30.13 -9.23 -0.04
C GLU A 144 29.55 -7.87 0.34
N VAL A 145 28.26 -7.65 0.13
CA VAL A 145 27.57 -6.42 0.58
C VAL A 145 27.65 -6.27 2.10
N ILE A 146 27.43 -7.36 2.86
CA ILE A 146 27.56 -7.35 4.32
C ILE A 146 29.00 -7.01 4.72
N THR A 147 29.98 -7.68 4.10
CA THR A 147 31.40 -7.47 4.41
C THR A 147 31.83 -6.05 4.13
N ALA A 148 31.43 -5.47 3.00
CA ALA A 148 31.70 -4.10 2.64
C ALA A 148 30.95 -3.11 3.52
N GLY A 149 29.64 -3.38 3.79
CA GLY A 149 28.78 -2.50 4.58
C GLY A 149 29.09 -2.45 6.09
N LYS A 150 29.86 -3.40 6.61
CA LYS A 150 30.39 -3.37 7.99
C LYS A 150 31.57 -2.41 8.16
N LYS A 151 32.21 -2.03 7.07
CA LYS A 151 33.28 -1.02 7.09
C LYS A 151 32.66 0.35 7.25
N LYS A 152 33.26 1.19 8.12
CA LYS A 152 32.82 2.56 8.30
C LYS A 152 33.41 3.51 7.23
N GLU A 153 34.50 3.09 6.59
CA GLU A 153 35.16 3.83 5.50
C GLU A 153 35.77 2.85 4.48
N PRO A 154 35.56 3.08 3.18
CA PRO A 154 34.60 4.02 2.61
C PRO A 154 33.15 3.57 2.90
N LEU A 155 32.27 4.54 3.10
CA LEU A 155 30.83 4.25 3.25
C LEU A 155 30.27 3.66 1.97
N LEU A 156 29.34 2.70 2.14
CA LEU A 156 28.63 2.09 1.04
C LEU A 156 27.23 2.73 0.91
N TYR A 157 26.92 3.26 -0.25
CA TYR A 157 25.69 3.99 -0.49
C TYR A 157 24.67 3.16 -1.25
N TYR A 158 23.39 3.33 -0.87
CA TYR A 158 22.27 2.80 -1.63
C TYR A 158 21.28 3.90 -2.03
N ALA A 159 20.72 3.79 -3.23
CA ALA A 159 19.73 4.73 -3.74
C ALA A 159 18.33 4.39 -3.19
N SER A 160 17.54 5.41 -2.88
CA SER A 160 16.16 5.26 -2.42
C SER A 160 15.21 6.25 -3.10
N SER A 161 13.93 5.95 -3.14
CA SER A 161 12.90 6.80 -3.75
C SER A 161 12.50 8.01 -2.88
N GLY A 162 13.15 8.18 -1.73
CA GLY A 162 12.92 9.27 -0.79
C GLY A 162 12.90 8.81 0.66
N PRO A 163 13.02 9.76 1.63
CA PRO A 163 13.00 9.43 3.05
C PRO A 163 11.70 8.71 3.44
N GLY A 164 11.82 7.63 4.23
CA GLY A 164 10.67 6.84 4.69
C GLY A 164 9.98 6.00 3.61
N GLY A 165 10.41 6.05 2.35
CA GLY A 165 9.88 5.19 1.30
C GLY A 165 10.28 3.72 1.48
N ALA A 166 9.55 2.80 0.83
CA ALA A 166 9.77 1.35 0.96
C ALA A 166 11.22 0.95 0.66
N GLN A 167 11.85 1.55 -0.35
CA GLN A 167 13.24 1.30 -0.72
C GLN A 167 14.24 1.82 0.33
N HIS A 168 13.96 2.97 0.94
CA HIS A 168 14.75 3.48 2.06
C HIS A 168 14.69 2.51 3.24
N LEU A 169 13.48 2.16 3.64
CA LEU A 169 13.28 1.29 4.81
C LEU A 169 13.75 -0.15 4.56
N ALA A 170 13.79 -0.61 3.31
CA ALA A 170 14.41 -1.89 2.96
C ALA A 170 15.92 -1.90 3.28
N GLY A 171 16.64 -0.80 2.96
CA GLY A 171 18.05 -0.65 3.33
C GLY A 171 18.26 -0.49 4.83
N VAL A 172 17.38 0.26 5.49
CA VAL A 172 17.39 0.38 6.96
C VAL A 172 17.19 -0.98 7.64
N LEU A 173 16.24 -1.79 7.18
CA LEU A 173 16.03 -3.15 7.68
C LEU A 173 17.26 -4.03 7.44
N PHE A 174 17.90 -3.90 6.27
CA PHE A 174 19.13 -4.60 5.96
C PHE A 174 20.25 -4.22 6.94
N ASN A 175 20.48 -2.93 7.17
CA ASN A 175 21.45 -2.45 8.16
C ASN A 175 21.18 -3.03 9.54
N ALA A 176 19.93 -2.97 9.95
CA ALA A 176 19.48 -3.46 11.24
C ALA A 176 19.81 -4.94 11.46
N LEU A 177 19.41 -5.80 10.51
CA LEU A 177 19.55 -7.26 10.65
C LEU A 177 20.95 -7.78 10.32
N ALA A 178 21.68 -7.10 9.41
CA ALA A 178 23.04 -7.53 8.99
C ALA A 178 24.15 -6.85 9.79
N GLY A 179 23.86 -5.86 10.65
CA GLY A 179 24.85 -5.08 11.39
C GLY A 179 25.75 -4.26 10.46
N THR A 180 25.18 -3.68 9.40
CA THR A 180 25.89 -2.87 8.41
C THR A 180 25.62 -1.38 8.58
N HIS A 181 26.37 -0.52 7.87
CA HIS A 181 26.27 0.93 7.92
C HIS A 181 26.11 1.52 6.51
N LEU A 182 25.13 0.97 5.74
CA LEU A 182 24.81 1.51 4.42
C LEU A 182 24.11 2.87 4.58
N GLU A 183 24.54 3.87 3.78
CA GLU A 183 23.95 5.20 3.78
C GLU A 183 22.99 5.39 2.61
N ALA A 184 21.85 6.04 2.87
CA ALA A 184 20.83 6.28 1.85
C ALA A 184 21.10 7.57 1.06
N VAL A 185 21.07 7.48 -0.28
CA VAL A 185 20.96 8.63 -1.17
C VAL A 185 19.51 8.74 -1.63
N HIS A 186 18.86 9.86 -1.28
CA HIS A 186 17.44 10.05 -1.52
C HIS A 186 17.16 10.76 -2.84
N TYR A 187 16.25 10.19 -3.63
CA TYR A 187 15.77 10.71 -4.91
C TYR A 187 14.27 11.04 -4.86
N LYS A 188 13.79 11.82 -5.81
CA LYS A 188 12.36 12.10 -5.99
C LYS A 188 11.67 11.00 -6.83
N GLY A 189 11.82 9.74 -6.38
CA GLY A 189 11.23 8.56 -7.01
C GLY A 189 12.24 7.49 -7.45
N GLY A 190 11.75 6.25 -7.59
CA GLY A 190 12.57 5.06 -7.85
C GLY A 190 13.26 5.07 -9.22
N SER A 191 12.66 5.65 -10.24
CA SER A 191 13.25 5.70 -11.60
C SER A 191 14.52 6.57 -11.64
N LEU A 192 14.53 7.72 -10.96
CA LEU A 192 15.73 8.57 -10.84
C LEU A 192 16.81 7.84 -10.04
N ALA A 193 16.45 7.20 -8.94
CA ALA A 193 17.37 6.41 -8.12
C ALA A 193 18.03 5.29 -8.93
N LEU A 194 17.27 4.55 -9.75
CA LEU A 194 17.82 3.50 -10.62
C LEU A 194 18.76 4.03 -11.70
N THR A 195 18.50 5.24 -12.23
CA THR A 195 19.38 5.87 -13.23
C THR A 195 20.78 6.06 -12.66
N ASP A 196 20.91 6.51 -11.42
CA ASP A 196 22.18 6.72 -10.76
C ASP A 196 22.90 5.42 -10.35
N VAL A 197 22.14 4.36 -10.09
CA VAL A 197 22.72 3.02 -9.92
C VAL A 197 23.28 2.49 -11.25
N MET A 198 22.54 2.65 -12.36
CA MET A 198 22.98 2.23 -13.70
C MET A 198 24.20 3.02 -14.19
N SER A 199 24.30 4.29 -13.83
CA SER A 199 25.49 5.13 -14.17
C SER A 199 26.68 4.88 -13.24
N GLY A 200 26.47 4.19 -12.11
CA GLY A 200 27.52 3.91 -11.12
C GLY A 200 27.77 5.04 -10.12
N GLN A 201 26.92 6.08 -10.10
CA GLN A 201 27.00 7.16 -9.09
C GLN A 201 26.65 6.65 -7.69
N VAL A 202 25.74 5.67 -7.60
CA VAL A 202 25.39 4.98 -6.35
C VAL A 202 25.58 3.49 -6.54
N THR A 203 26.05 2.81 -5.50
CA THR A 203 26.48 1.41 -5.58
C THR A 203 25.34 0.44 -5.86
N MET A 204 24.18 0.58 -5.19
CA MET A 204 23.10 -0.37 -5.20
C MET A 204 21.74 0.28 -4.91
N MET A 205 20.67 -0.49 -5.07
CA MET A 205 19.32 -0.11 -4.65
C MET A 205 18.52 -1.34 -4.20
N PHE A 206 17.72 -1.18 -3.14
CA PHE A 206 16.62 -2.08 -2.82
C PHE A 206 15.41 -1.65 -3.64
N SER A 207 15.35 -2.08 -4.90
CA SER A 207 14.32 -1.66 -5.87
C SER A 207 13.10 -2.58 -5.79
N THR A 208 11.95 -2.14 -6.32
CA THR A 208 10.86 -3.09 -6.61
C THR A 208 11.15 -3.85 -7.90
N VAL A 209 10.65 -5.08 -8.00
CA VAL A 209 10.79 -5.88 -9.24
C VAL A 209 10.24 -5.11 -10.43
N GLY A 210 9.05 -4.52 -10.32
CA GLY A 210 8.41 -3.82 -11.42
C GLY A 210 9.26 -2.67 -12.00
N THR A 211 9.96 -1.93 -11.15
CA THR A 211 10.80 -0.82 -11.59
C THR A 211 12.12 -1.30 -12.19
N SER A 212 12.73 -2.37 -11.64
CA SER A 212 14.05 -2.85 -12.06
C SER A 212 14.01 -3.87 -13.20
N LEU A 213 12.94 -4.65 -13.36
CA LEU A 213 12.84 -5.75 -14.32
C LEU A 213 13.18 -5.37 -15.77
N PRO A 214 12.67 -4.26 -16.35
CA PRO A 214 13.05 -3.87 -17.71
C PRO A 214 14.56 -3.64 -17.87
N HIS A 215 15.21 -3.08 -16.84
CA HIS A 215 16.64 -2.78 -16.84
C HIS A 215 17.49 -4.05 -16.61
N VAL A 216 17.00 -4.98 -15.79
CA VAL A 216 17.65 -6.30 -15.63
C VAL A 216 17.59 -7.09 -16.92
N ARG A 217 16.42 -7.16 -17.59
CA ARG A 217 16.26 -7.81 -18.90
C ARG A 217 17.13 -7.18 -19.99
N ALA A 218 17.34 -5.87 -19.91
CA ALA A 218 18.23 -5.14 -20.82
C ALA A 218 19.73 -5.26 -20.46
N GLY A 219 20.09 -6.04 -19.45
CA GLY A 219 21.48 -6.21 -19.00
C GLY A 219 22.11 -4.96 -18.37
N LYS A 220 21.31 -3.96 -18.00
CA LYS A 220 21.78 -2.70 -17.37
C LYS A 220 21.86 -2.80 -15.83
N LEU A 221 21.19 -3.77 -15.25
CA LEU A 221 21.22 -4.10 -13.82
C LEU A 221 21.40 -5.60 -13.63
N ARG A 222 22.00 -5.98 -12.51
CA ARG A 222 22.09 -7.36 -12.00
C ARG A 222 21.36 -7.44 -10.67
N VAL A 223 20.56 -8.49 -10.50
CA VAL A 223 19.95 -8.83 -9.21
C VAL A 223 20.95 -9.63 -8.38
N ILE A 224 21.20 -9.20 -7.14
CA ILE A 224 22.02 -9.94 -6.16
C ILE A 224 21.14 -10.90 -5.36
N ALA A 225 19.98 -10.43 -4.90
CA ALA A 225 19.05 -11.22 -4.10
C ALA A 225 17.64 -10.62 -4.15
N VAL A 226 16.64 -11.42 -3.81
CA VAL A 226 15.25 -10.97 -3.64
C VAL A 226 14.96 -10.71 -2.17
N GLY A 227 14.18 -9.66 -1.89
CA GLY A 227 13.83 -9.24 -0.53
C GLY A 227 12.63 -9.97 0.07
N SER A 228 12.03 -10.91 -0.64
CA SER A 228 10.90 -11.72 -0.18
C SER A 228 11.34 -12.83 0.79
N ASP A 229 10.37 -13.36 1.54
CA ASP A 229 10.52 -14.56 2.38
C ASP A 229 10.70 -15.86 1.56
N LYS A 230 10.38 -15.83 0.26
CA LYS A 230 10.53 -16.92 -0.71
C LYS A 230 11.23 -16.42 -1.97
N ARG A 231 11.90 -17.31 -2.72
CA ARG A 231 12.37 -17.02 -4.08
C ARG A 231 11.21 -16.68 -5.00
N THR A 232 11.46 -15.88 -6.03
CA THR A 232 10.45 -15.45 -6.98
C THR A 232 10.60 -16.18 -8.32
N ALA A 233 9.48 -16.42 -9.01
CA ALA A 233 9.53 -17.02 -10.34
C ALA A 233 10.20 -16.13 -11.40
N VAL A 234 10.26 -14.81 -11.15
CA VAL A 234 10.91 -13.86 -12.07
C VAL A 234 12.43 -13.93 -11.99
N TYR A 235 12.98 -14.28 -10.82
CA TYR A 235 14.42 -14.44 -10.58
C TYR A 235 14.69 -15.77 -9.85
N PRO A 236 14.47 -16.92 -10.51
CA PRO A 236 14.54 -18.23 -9.86
C PRO A 236 15.92 -18.57 -9.31
N ASP A 237 16.97 -18.04 -9.94
CA ASP A 237 18.37 -18.28 -9.54
C ASP A 237 18.84 -17.33 -8.42
N ALA A 238 18.13 -16.21 -8.19
CA ALA A 238 18.49 -15.28 -7.13
C ALA A 238 18.04 -15.82 -5.77
N PRO A 239 18.94 -15.90 -4.77
CA PRO A 239 18.56 -16.28 -3.41
C PRO A 239 17.69 -15.19 -2.78
N THR A 240 16.98 -15.52 -1.71
CA THR A 240 16.45 -14.49 -0.83
C THR A 240 17.57 -13.84 -0.02
N ILE A 241 17.39 -12.60 0.41
CA ILE A 241 18.35 -11.92 1.29
C ILE A 241 18.49 -12.71 2.61
N ALA A 242 17.38 -13.32 3.09
CA ALA A 242 17.38 -14.16 4.27
C ALA A 242 18.23 -15.42 4.09
N GLU A 243 18.08 -16.17 2.97
CA GLU A 243 18.91 -17.33 2.61
C GLU A 243 20.39 -16.97 2.46
N ALA A 244 20.66 -15.76 1.96
CA ALA A 244 22.01 -15.31 1.65
C ALA A 244 22.76 -14.66 2.84
N GLY A 245 22.24 -14.82 4.08
CA GLY A 245 22.95 -14.47 5.30
C GLY A 245 22.35 -13.36 6.17
N VAL A 246 21.10 -12.94 5.91
CA VAL A 246 20.37 -11.98 6.74
C VAL A 246 19.05 -12.62 7.23
N PRO A 247 19.10 -13.54 8.22
CA PRO A 247 17.91 -14.22 8.71
C PRO A 247 16.82 -13.25 9.17
N GLY A 248 15.56 -13.52 8.84
CA GLY A 248 14.42 -12.68 9.21
C GLY A 248 14.20 -11.47 8.30
N TYR A 249 15.07 -11.26 7.29
CA TYR A 249 14.84 -10.19 6.31
C TYR A 249 13.63 -10.53 5.43
N ALA A 250 12.63 -9.65 5.45
CA ALA A 250 11.52 -9.67 4.51
C ALA A 250 11.04 -8.24 4.26
N SER A 251 11.18 -7.77 3.02
CA SER A 251 10.81 -6.41 2.60
C SER A 251 9.97 -6.45 1.34
N TYR A 252 8.78 -5.89 1.45
CA TYR A 252 7.79 -5.78 0.37
C TYR A 252 7.31 -4.35 0.25
N GLU A 253 7.04 -3.93 -0.97
CA GLU A 253 6.04 -2.91 -1.21
C GLU A 253 4.67 -3.59 -1.27
N TRP A 254 3.64 -2.95 -0.73
CA TRP A 254 2.28 -3.45 -0.79
C TRP A 254 1.29 -2.29 -0.89
N ASN A 255 0.08 -2.58 -1.35
CA ASN A 255 -0.97 -1.60 -1.48
C ASN A 255 -2.23 -2.08 -0.75
N GLY A 256 -2.75 -1.23 0.10
CA GLY A 256 -4.01 -1.45 0.81
C GLY A 256 -5.03 -0.37 0.54
N VAL A 257 -6.31 -0.74 0.57
CA VAL A 257 -7.43 0.21 0.44
C VAL A 257 -8.11 0.37 1.78
N TYR A 258 -8.42 1.63 2.12
CA TYR A 258 -8.98 2.02 3.40
C TYR A 258 -10.10 3.05 3.21
N ALA A 259 -11.04 3.09 4.17
CA ALA A 259 -12.05 4.14 4.30
C ALA A 259 -11.87 4.87 5.65
N PRO A 260 -12.54 6.01 5.91
CA PRO A 260 -12.64 6.58 7.25
C PRO A 260 -13.20 5.56 8.25
N ALA A 261 -12.70 5.59 9.49
CA ALA A 261 -12.97 4.55 10.50
C ALA A 261 -14.46 4.27 10.78
N ALA A 262 -15.29 5.34 10.76
CA ALA A 262 -16.72 5.23 11.06
C ALA A 262 -17.59 4.82 9.83
N THR A 263 -16.96 4.41 8.71
CA THR A 263 -17.70 3.94 7.52
C THR A 263 -18.50 2.68 7.87
N PRO A 264 -19.81 2.62 7.55
CA PRO A 264 -20.66 1.50 7.85
C PRO A 264 -20.12 0.16 7.33
N PRO A 265 -20.24 -0.93 8.12
CA PRO A 265 -19.72 -2.25 7.74
C PRO A 265 -20.24 -2.78 6.40
N GLU A 266 -21.50 -2.49 6.06
CA GLU A 266 -22.13 -2.88 4.78
C GLU A 266 -21.46 -2.16 3.59
N ILE A 267 -21.04 -0.91 3.74
CA ILE A 267 -20.30 -0.16 2.73
C ILE A 267 -18.89 -0.75 2.57
N ILE A 268 -18.22 -1.06 3.68
CA ILE A 268 -16.90 -1.72 3.66
C ILE A 268 -17.00 -3.07 2.93
N ALA A 269 -18.01 -3.88 3.23
CA ALA A 269 -18.24 -5.16 2.57
C ALA A 269 -18.50 -5.01 1.07
N ARG A 270 -19.30 -4.01 0.66
CA ARG A 270 -19.60 -3.72 -0.75
C ARG A 270 -18.35 -3.28 -1.51
N LEU A 271 -17.54 -2.41 -0.91
CA LEU A 271 -16.25 -1.97 -1.47
C LEU A 271 -15.26 -3.15 -1.57
N ASN A 272 -15.11 -3.93 -0.50
CA ASN A 272 -14.25 -5.12 -0.53
C ASN A 272 -14.64 -6.06 -1.67
N GLN A 273 -15.93 -6.40 -1.79
CA GLN A 273 -16.43 -7.27 -2.87
C GLN A 273 -16.05 -6.72 -4.25
N ALA A 274 -16.22 -5.41 -4.48
CA ALA A 274 -15.90 -4.78 -5.76
C ALA A 274 -14.40 -4.84 -6.09
N PHE A 275 -13.54 -4.54 -5.13
CA PHE A 275 -12.07 -4.64 -5.32
C PHE A 275 -11.62 -6.09 -5.53
N VAL A 276 -12.12 -7.04 -4.73
CA VAL A 276 -11.77 -8.45 -4.86
C VAL A 276 -12.25 -9.03 -6.21
N SER A 277 -13.41 -8.62 -6.70
CA SER A 277 -13.89 -9.00 -8.04
C SER A 277 -13.01 -8.42 -9.14
N ALA A 278 -12.65 -7.14 -9.04
CA ALA A 278 -11.73 -6.49 -9.98
C ALA A 278 -10.36 -7.19 -10.04
N LEU A 279 -9.82 -7.61 -8.88
CA LEU A 279 -8.54 -8.32 -8.79
C LEU A 279 -8.55 -9.72 -9.43
N LYS A 280 -9.71 -10.31 -9.67
CA LYS A 280 -9.88 -11.59 -10.37
C LYS A 280 -9.96 -11.44 -11.90
N GLN A 281 -10.01 -10.22 -12.43
CA GLN A 281 -10.09 -9.99 -13.86
C GLN A 281 -8.78 -10.40 -14.56
N PRO A 282 -8.82 -11.15 -15.67
CA PRO A 282 -7.61 -11.62 -16.33
C PRO A 282 -6.63 -10.51 -16.72
N ALA A 283 -7.14 -9.36 -17.16
CA ALA A 283 -6.31 -8.20 -17.50
C ALA A 283 -5.58 -7.62 -16.29
N VAL A 284 -6.23 -7.59 -15.12
CA VAL A 284 -5.63 -7.14 -13.86
C VAL A 284 -4.57 -8.12 -13.37
N ILE A 285 -4.87 -9.43 -13.43
CA ILE A 285 -3.92 -10.49 -13.06
C ILE A 285 -2.66 -10.40 -13.93
N ALA A 286 -2.82 -10.29 -15.25
CA ALA A 286 -1.70 -10.17 -16.17
C ALA A 286 -0.86 -8.93 -15.86
N ARG A 287 -1.50 -7.79 -15.61
CA ARG A 287 -0.80 -6.53 -15.33
C ARG A 287 -0.04 -6.52 -14.01
N ILE A 288 -0.64 -7.08 -12.94
CA ILE A 288 0.05 -7.25 -11.65
C ILE A 288 1.21 -8.25 -11.79
N GLY A 289 1.03 -9.31 -12.58
CA GLY A 289 2.08 -10.28 -12.89
C GLY A 289 3.31 -9.66 -13.58
N GLU A 290 3.13 -8.64 -14.44
CA GLU A 290 4.24 -7.91 -15.06
C GLU A 290 5.18 -7.25 -14.05
N PHE A 291 4.66 -6.88 -12.87
CA PHE A 291 5.42 -6.30 -11.77
C PHE A 291 5.90 -7.35 -10.77
N ASN A 292 5.68 -8.64 -11.03
CA ASN A 292 5.87 -9.74 -10.07
C ASN A 292 5.10 -9.48 -8.75
N GLY A 293 3.95 -8.85 -8.84
CA GLY A 293 3.05 -8.65 -7.73
C GLY A 293 2.31 -9.96 -7.40
N GLU A 294 2.28 -10.30 -6.13
CA GLU A 294 1.41 -11.33 -5.58
C GLU A 294 0.06 -10.70 -5.25
N ILE A 295 -1.00 -11.09 -5.96
CA ILE A 295 -2.37 -10.65 -5.64
C ILE A 295 -2.79 -11.31 -4.34
N ILE A 296 -3.22 -10.49 -3.36
CA ILE A 296 -3.70 -10.97 -2.06
C ILE A 296 -5.22 -10.97 -2.04
N ALA A 297 -5.87 -9.89 -2.49
CA ALA A 297 -7.32 -9.75 -2.54
C ALA A 297 -7.99 -10.11 -1.20
N SER A 298 -7.48 -9.54 -0.11
CA SER A 298 -7.84 -9.92 1.25
C SER A 298 -9.24 -9.48 1.66
N THR A 299 -9.76 -10.11 2.70
CA THR A 299 -10.85 -9.58 3.50
C THR A 299 -10.40 -8.35 4.31
N PRO A 300 -11.32 -7.51 4.79
CA PRO A 300 -11.00 -6.41 5.70
C PRO A 300 -10.26 -6.86 6.97
N GLN A 301 -10.66 -7.99 7.53
CA GLN A 301 -10.06 -8.58 8.73
C GLN A 301 -8.60 -9.01 8.51
N GLU A 302 -8.31 -9.63 7.37
CA GLU A 302 -6.95 -10.05 7.01
C GLU A 302 -6.05 -8.83 6.79
N LEU A 303 -6.56 -7.76 6.16
CA LEU A 303 -5.82 -6.50 6.04
C LEU A 303 -5.56 -5.87 7.42
N ASP A 304 -6.53 -5.89 8.34
CA ASP A 304 -6.33 -5.37 9.70
C ASP A 304 -5.24 -6.14 10.45
N THR A 305 -5.30 -7.47 10.38
CA THR A 305 -4.28 -8.34 10.97
C THR A 305 -2.90 -8.07 10.38
N PHE A 306 -2.82 -7.97 9.06
CA PHE A 306 -1.58 -7.70 8.35
C PHE A 306 -0.98 -6.34 8.73
N ARG A 307 -1.78 -5.24 8.70
CA ARG A 307 -1.26 -3.90 9.04
C ARG A 307 -0.78 -3.80 10.47
N ARG A 308 -1.44 -4.47 11.44
CA ARG A 308 -1.01 -4.52 12.84
C ARG A 308 0.34 -5.22 12.96
N ALA A 309 0.50 -6.37 12.34
CA ALA A 309 1.76 -7.11 12.35
C ALA A 309 2.91 -6.30 11.71
N GLU A 310 2.63 -5.58 10.62
CA GLU A 310 3.61 -4.69 9.98
C GLU A 310 3.99 -3.51 10.90
N ILE A 311 3.01 -2.87 11.55
CA ILE A 311 3.28 -1.78 12.52
C ILE A 311 4.16 -2.29 13.66
N GLU A 312 3.82 -3.42 14.28
CA GLU A 312 4.59 -4.01 15.37
C GLU A 312 6.02 -4.38 14.93
N LYS A 313 6.17 -4.94 13.73
CA LYS A 313 7.48 -5.24 13.14
C LYS A 313 8.32 -3.96 13.06
N TRP A 314 7.78 -2.91 12.47
CA TRP A 314 8.53 -1.67 12.27
C TRP A 314 8.79 -0.91 13.58
N GLN A 315 7.87 -0.96 14.55
CA GLN A 315 8.10 -0.41 15.89
C GLN A 315 9.25 -1.14 16.61
N ARG A 316 9.34 -2.48 16.51
CA ARG A 316 10.49 -3.24 17.03
C ARG A 316 11.80 -2.81 16.37
N VAL A 317 11.82 -2.80 15.05
CA VAL A 317 13.01 -2.39 14.27
C VAL A 317 13.42 -0.96 14.63
N ALA A 318 12.47 -0.02 14.68
CA ALA A 318 12.75 1.36 15.03
C ALA A 318 13.32 1.50 16.45
N LYS A 319 12.78 0.77 17.43
CA LYS A 319 13.25 0.78 18.81
C LYS A 319 14.62 0.14 18.94
N GLU A 320 14.83 -1.04 18.37
CA GLU A 320 16.08 -1.80 18.48
C GLU A 320 17.26 -1.07 17.84
N PHE A 321 17.02 -0.40 16.71
CA PHE A 321 18.05 0.28 15.94
C PHE A 321 18.01 1.81 16.02
N ASN A 322 17.22 2.35 16.97
CA ASN A 322 17.05 3.80 17.22
C ASN A 322 16.76 4.60 15.94
N LEU A 323 15.83 4.08 15.12
CA LEU A 323 15.50 4.68 13.83
C LEU A 323 14.52 5.84 14.04
N GLN A 324 14.94 7.03 13.66
CA GLN A 324 14.07 8.19 13.48
C GLN A 324 14.39 8.81 12.13
N LEU A 325 13.36 9.09 11.33
CA LEU A 325 13.57 9.88 10.12
C LEU A 325 13.84 11.31 10.55
N SER A 326 15.05 11.82 10.26
CA SER A 326 15.33 13.25 10.34
C SER A 326 14.41 13.99 9.36
N GLN A 327 13.83 15.10 9.83
CA GLN A 327 12.97 15.98 9.02
C GLN A 327 13.74 16.62 7.87
#